data_a7a3770ecd9b024c1d5f705f160f5a53
#
_entry.id   a7a3770ecd9b024c1d5f705f160f5a53
#
_cell.length_a   1.000
_cell.length_b   1.000
_cell.length_c   1.000
_cell.angle_alpha   90.00
_cell.angle_beta   90.00
_cell.angle_gamma   90.00
#
_symmetry.space_group_name_H-M   'P 1'
#
loop_
_entity.id
_entity.type
_entity.pdbx_description
1 polymer ?
#
loop_
_entity_poly.entity_id
_entity_poly.type
_entity_poly.pdbx_seq_one_letter_code
_entity_poly.pdbx_strand_id
1 'polypeptide(L)'
;MPKLYLIAGHTQGKDEGAQNLKTKETENLIARNILLQIFPKVKEMIFADLCPFDLTLDEQTKWINKRASENDYVVCLHLNSSPERKETGTLCFYYGGSEESKQKADAFLKVYAKEIGLRNAGLLADTQSRFGRLGIVRDTKGWAFLLEMGSINNDVETVKAKGGEALIKALKTLVGVSDAPVAANQLFADVAATHPDFEAVKWAKEKGVAAGYPDGRLGVDEPLKVGRFLSFLKKYDNLSR
;
A
#
# COMPACT_ATOMS: atom_id res chain seq x y z
N MET A 1 -11.40 -0.72 -8.27
CA MET A 1 -10.30 -0.13 -7.48
C MET A 1 -8.98 -0.77 -7.89
N PRO A 2 -7.90 -0.02 -7.94
CA PRO A 2 -6.56 -0.58 -8.14
C PRO A 2 -6.22 -1.53 -6.98
N LYS A 3 -5.44 -2.55 -7.29
CA LYS A 3 -4.90 -3.48 -6.31
C LYS A 3 -3.52 -3.02 -5.85
N LEU A 4 -3.18 -3.33 -4.60
CA LEU A 4 -1.90 -3.01 -4.00
C LEU A 4 -1.09 -4.29 -3.79
N TYR A 5 0.18 -4.27 -4.22
CA TYR A 5 1.15 -5.33 -3.94
C TYR A 5 2.21 -4.79 -3.00
N LEU A 6 2.34 -5.44 -1.84
CA LEU A 6 3.32 -5.08 -0.82
C LEU A 6 4.49 -6.04 -0.81
N ILE A 7 5.70 -5.51 -0.74
CA ILE A 7 6.94 -6.27 -0.82
C ILE A 7 7.87 -5.83 0.31
N ALA A 8 8.44 -6.78 1.05
CA ALA A 8 9.64 -6.51 1.83
C ALA A 8 10.84 -6.60 0.88
N GLY A 9 11.66 -5.57 0.85
CA GLY A 9 12.90 -5.57 0.08
C GLY A 9 13.82 -6.70 0.51
N HIS A 10 14.71 -7.10 -0.40
CA HIS A 10 15.61 -8.24 -0.21
C HIS A 10 14.88 -9.60 -0.15
N THR A 11 15.59 -10.65 0.27
CA THR A 11 15.11 -12.05 0.24
C THR A 11 15.40 -12.74 1.56
N GLN A 12 14.36 -13.14 2.27
CA GLN A 12 14.50 -13.86 3.53
C GLN A 12 15.42 -15.08 3.42
N GLY A 13 16.40 -15.14 4.30
CA GLY A 13 17.33 -16.29 4.41
C GLY A 13 18.40 -16.37 3.32
N LYS A 14 18.42 -15.40 2.37
CA LYS A 14 19.43 -15.38 1.27
C LYS A 14 20.14 -14.04 1.17
N ASP A 15 19.41 -12.96 1.02
CA ASP A 15 19.89 -11.58 0.98
C ASP A 15 19.02 -10.75 1.95
N GLU A 16 19.53 -10.54 3.14
CA GLU A 16 18.80 -9.86 4.21
C GLU A 16 18.96 -8.32 4.16
N GLY A 17 19.75 -7.81 3.22
CA GLY A 17 20.06 -6.38 3.10
C GLY A 17 21.00 -5.85 4.17
N ALA A 18 20.96 -4.55 4.40
CA ALA A 18 21.80 -3.91 5.42
C ALA A 18 21.42 -4.39 6.83
N GLN A 19 22.40 -4.31 7.75
CA GLN A 19 22.22 -4.69 9.15
C GLN A 19 22.41 -3.48 10.08
N ASN A 20 21.49 -3.30 11.02
CA ASN A 20 21.66 -2.33 12.10
C ASN A 20 22.86 -2.68 12.98
N LEU A 21 23.73 -1.73 13.24
CA LEU A 21 24.98 -1.98 13.95
C LEU A 21 24.79 -2.35 15.43
N LYS A 22 23.73 -1.84 16.06
CA LYS A 22 23.46 -2.05 17.49
C LYS A 22 22.58 -3.29 17.70
N THR A 23 21.42 -3.36 17.03
CA THR A 23 20.44 -4.42 17.27
C THR A 23 20.71 -5.68 16.47
N LYS A 24 21.55 -5.59 15.42
CA LYS A 24 21.82 -6.67 14.47
C LYS A 24 20.61 -7.12 13.64
N GLU A 25 19.51 -6.41 13.74
CA GLU A 25 18.34 -6.63 12.87
C GLU A 25 18.68 -6.26 11.42
N THR A 26 18.20 -7.05 10.49
CA THR A 26 18.40 -6.82 9.07
C THR A 26 17.27 -5.98 8.47
N GLU A 27 17.55 -5.38 7.34
CA GLU A 27 16.58 -4.59 6.58
C GLU A 27 15.33 -5.39 6.21
N ASN A 28 15.52 -6.60 5.65
CA ASN A 28 14.42 -7.49 5.31
C ASN A 28 13.59 -7.88 6.54
N LEU A 29 14.24 -8.19 7.68
CA LEU A 29 13.54 -8.56 8.91
C LEU A 29 12.62 -7.42 9.40
N ILE A 30 13.11 -6.19 9.40
CA ILE A 30 12.35 -5.02 9.85
C ILE A 30 11.17 -4.75 8.90
N ALA A 31 11.43 -4.70 7.58
CA ALA A 31 10.39 -4.48 6.57
C ALA A 31 9.29 -5.55 6.63
N ARG A 32 9.69 -6.82 6.73
CA ARG A 32 8.78 -7.97 6.87
C ARG A 32 7.92 -7.88 8.11
N ASN A 33 8.49 -7.57 9.26
CA ASN A 33 7.76 -7.46 10.52
C ASN A 33 6.72 -6.34 10.46
N ILE A 34 7.05 -5.19 9.87
CA ILE A 34 6.10 -4.10 9.63
C ILE A 34 4.95 -4.58 8.74
N LEU A 35 5.26 -5.23 7.61
CA LEU A 35 4.23 -5.73 6.71
C LEU A 35 3.31 -6.76 7.37
N LEU A 36 3.86 -7.72 8.11
CA LEU A 36 3.07 -8.72 8.84
C LEU A 36 2.14 -8.09 9.88
N GLN A 37 2.62 -7.05 10.56
CA GLN A 37 1.82 -6.32 11.55
C GLN A 37 0.64 -5.57 10.92
N ILE A 38 0.86 -4.91 9.77
CA ILE A 38 -0.17 -4.04 9.17
C ILE A 38 -1.06 -4.74 8.15
N PHE A 39 -0.60 -5.84 7.53
CA PHE A 39 -1.30 -6.46 6.40
C PHE A 39 -2.74 -6.89 6.71
N PRO A 40 -3.06 -7.47 7.88
CA PRO A 40 -4.46 -7.77 8.21
C PRO A 40 -5.35 -6.54 8.11
N LYS A 41 -4.91 -5.42 8.68
CA LYS A 41 -5.62 -4.13 8.67
C LYS A 41 -5.69 -3.51 7.28
N VAL A 42 -4.57 -3.58 6.51
CA VAL A 42 -4.53 -3.10 5.12
C VAL A 42 -5.50 -3.88 4.25
N LYS A 43 -5.54 -5.22 4.37
CA LYS A 43 -6.41 -6.08 3.58
C LYS A 43 -7.90 -5.85 3.84
N GLU A 44 -8.27 -5.39 5.03
CA GLU A 44 -9.65 -5.01 5.35
C GLU A 44 -10.07 -3.70 4.68
N MET A 45 -9.14 -2.79 4.43
CA MET A 45 -9.40 -1.44 3.91
C MET A 45 -9.11 -1.29 2.42
N ILE A 46 -8.19 -2.09 1.89
CA ILE A 46 -7.63 -1.95 0.55
C ILE A 46 -7.54 -3.34 -0.07
N PHE A 47 -7.84 -3.44 -1.37
CA PHE A 47 -7.61 -4.69 -2.08
C PHE A 47 -6.11 -4.92 -2.28
N ALA A 48 -5.50 -5.76 -1.44
CA ALA A 48 -4.05 -5.92 -1.36
C ALA A 48 -3.60 -7.38 -1.33
N ASP A 49 -2.42 -7.64 -1.88
CA ASP A 49 -1.66 -8.89 -1.76
C ASP A 49 -0.29 -8.61 -1.14
N LEU A 50 0.20 -9.58 -0.37
CA LEU A 50 1.54 -9.58 0.19
C LEU A 50 2.42 -10.56 -0.59
N CYS A 51 3.55 -10.06 -1.12
CA CYS A 51 4.52 -10.89 -1.82
C CYS A 51 5.22 -11.85 -0.85
N PRO A 52 5.41 -13.13 -1.21
CA PRO A 52 6.21 -14.04 -0.39
C PRO A 52 7.63 -13.49 -0.12
N PHE A 53 8.13 -13.66 1.09
CA PHE A 53 9.38 -13.02 1.53
C PHE A 53 10.65 -13.74 1.09
N ASP A 54 10.55 -14.99 0.67
CA ASP A 54 11.65 -15.87 0.26
C ASP A 54 11.98 -15.80 -1.24
N LEU A 55 11.22 -14.97 -1.99
CA LEU A 55 11.44 -14.75 -3.42
C LEU A 55 12.60 -13.78 -3.65
N THR A 56 13.46 -14.12 -4.62
CA THR A 56 14.48 -13.21 -5.15
C THR A 56 13.83 -12.04 -5.91
N LEU A 57 14.59 -10.97 -6.18
CA LEU A 57 14.08 -9.80 -6.92
C LEU A 57 13.43 -10.19 -8.27
N ASP A 58 14.05 -11.10 -9.03
CA ASP A 58 13.49 -11.58 -10.30
C ASP A 58 12.19 -12.37 -10.10
N GLU A 59 12.13 -13.22 -9.08
CA GLU A 59 10.92 -13.96 -8.73
C GLU A 59 9.81 -13.05 -8.20
N GLN A 60 10.12 -12.02 -7.40
CA GLN A 60 9.17 -10.99 -6.96
C GLN A 60 8.57 -10.26 -8.15
N THR A 61 9.40 -9.80 -9.09
CA THR A 61 8.96 -9.13 -10.32
C THR A 61 8.03 -10.03 -11.14
N LYS A 62 8.40 -11.30 -11.35
CA LYS A 62 7.56 -12.29 -12.05
C LYS A 62 6.25 -12.56 -11.33
N TRP A 63 6.30 -12.66 -9.98
CA TRP A 63 5.12 -12.89 -9.16
C TRP A 63 4.10 -11.74 -9.27
N ILE A 64 4.59 -10.50 -9.26
CA ILE A 64 3.76 -9.31 -9.46
C ILE A 64 3.19 -9.28 -10.88
N ASN A 65 4.05 -9.38 -11.91
CA ASN A 65 3.65 -9.22 -13.31
C ASN A 65 2.64 -10.26 -13.78
N LYS A 66 2.61 -11.43 -13.14
CA LYS A 66 1.58 -12.46 -13.36
C LYS A 66 0.20 -12.04 -12.82
N ARG A 67 0.13 -11.07 -11.89
CA ARG A 67 -1.07 -10.72 -11.14
C ARG A 67 -1.54 -9.29 -11.35
N ALA A 68 -0.60 -8.38 -11.56
CA ALA A 68 -0.85 -6.95 -11.63
C ALA A 68 -1.36 -6.51 -12.99
N SER A 69 -2.15 -5.46 -12.99
CA SER A 69 -2.55 -4.64 -14.13
C SER A 69 -1.80 -3.30 -14.14
N GLU A 70 -1.90 -2.55 -15.25
CA GLU A 70 -1.25 -1.25 -15.40
C GLU A 70 -1.73 -0.18 -14.40
N ASN A 71 -2.92 -0.36 -13.83
CA ASN A 71 -3.51 0.56 -12.87
C ASN A 71 -3.28 0.17 -11.40
N ASP A 72 -2.57 -0.91 -11.14
CA ASP A 72 -2.29 -1.38 -9.80
C ASP A 72 -1.06 -0.68 -9.21
N TYR A 73 -0.90 -0.79 -7.89
CA TYR A 73 0.25 -0.22 -7.19
C TYR A 73 1.16 -1.31 -6.63
N VAL A 74 2.46 -1.04 -6.67
CA VAL A 74 3.50 -1.89 -6.08
C VAL A 74 4.31 -1.04 -5.12
N VAL A 75 4.39 -1.43 -3.85
CA VAL A 75 5.19 -0.72 -2.84
C VAL A 75 6.18 -1.69 -2.22
N CYS A 76 7.46 -1.46 -2.49
CA CYS A 76 8.59 -2.21 -1.94
C CYS A 76 9.20 -1.44 -0.78
N LEU A 77 9.32 -2.07 0.38
CA LEU A 77 9.83 -1.45 1.60
C LEU A 77 11.30 -1.77 1.82
N HIS A 78 12.08 -0.73 2.04
CA HIS A 78 13.51 -0.76 2.35
C HIS A 78 13.85 0.12 3.55
N LEU A 79 15.08 0.00 4.05
CA LEU A 79 15.67 0.95 4.98
C LEU A 79 17.01 1.43 4.41
N ASN A 80 17.20 2.73 4.35
CA ASN A 80 18.40 3.33 3.77
C ASN A 80 19.65 3.03 4.60
N SER A 81 20.74 2.81 3.90
CA SER A 81 22.08 2.64 4.49
C SER A 81 23.14 3.22 3.57
N SER A 82 24.01 4.07 4.14
CA SER A 82 25.19 4.62 3.45
C SER A 82 26.50 4.21 4.15
N PRO A 83 27.65 4.25 3.46
CA PRO A 83 28.94 4.00 4.07
C PRO A 83 29.23 4.94 5.25
N GLU A 84 28.85 6.21 5.14
CA GLU A 84 29.06 7.22 6.18
C GLU A 84 28.10 7.09 7.36
N ARG A 85 26.98 6.36 7.20
CA ARG A 85 25.99 6.07 8.24
C ARG A 85 25.43 7.32 8.94
N LYS A 86 25.37 8.44 8.21
CA LYS A 86 24.87 9.74 8.70
C LYS A 86 23.50 10.08 8.17
N GLU A 87 23.00 9.29 7.22
CA GLU A 87 21.70 9.50 6.62
C GLU A 87 20.58 9.39 7.67
N THR A 88 19.57 10.24 7.51
CA THR A 88 18.32 10.20 8.24
C THR A 88 17.17 10.60 7.32
N GLY A 89 15.96 10.24 7.68
CA GLY A 89 14.77 10.59 6.93
C GLY A 89 14.35 9.54 5.91
N THR A 90 13.20 9.75 5.35
CA THR A 90 12.56 8.85 4.40
C THR A 90 12.73 9.35 2.97
N LEU A 91 12.85 8.42 2.04
CA LEU A 91 13.14 8.65 0.63
C LEU A 91 12.29 7.69 -0.21
N CYS A 92 11.86 8.11 -1.40
CA CYS A 92 11.14 7.21 -2.30
C CYS A 92 11.73 7.24 -3.71
N PHE A 93 11.89 6.05 -4.31
CA PHE A 93 12.23 5.91 -5.72
C PHE A 93 10.98 5.63 -6.55
N TYR A 94 10.93 6.24 -7.72
CA TYR A 94 9.86 6.09 -8.71
C TYR A 94 10.43 5.83 -10.11
N TYR A 95 9.58 5.38 -11.05
CA TYR A 95 9.97 5.21 -12.44
C TYR A 95 10.21 6.57 -13.12
N GLY A 96 11.46 6.90 -13.37
CA GLY A 96 11.89 8.19 -13.91
C GLY A 96 11.41 8.54 -15.33
N GLY A 97 10.85 7.56 -16.06
CA GLY A 97 10.23 7.75 -17.38
C GLY A 97 8.78 8.25 -17.35
N SER A 98 8.20 8.54 -16.16
CA SER A 98 6.79 8.91 -16.02
C SER A 98 6.59 10.03 -15.00
N GLU A 99 6.07 11.16 -15.46
CA GLU A 99 5.70 12.28 -14.58
C GLU A 99 4.51 11.90 -13.68
N GLU A 100 3.59 11.06 -14.15
CA GLU A 100 2.49 10.55 -13.33
C GLU A 100 2.99 9.66 -12.19
N SER A 101 3.97 8.77 -12.46
CA SER A 101 4.62 7.97 -11.41
C SER A 101 5.25 8.87 -10.35
N LYS A 102 5.92 9.96 -10.77
CA LYS A 102 6.52 10.94 -9.87
C LYS A 102 5.48 11.62 -8.97
N GLN A 103 4.37 12.09 -9.54
CA GLN A 103 3.30 12.76 -8.78
C GLN A 103 2.68 11.83 -7.74
N LYS A 104 2.40 10.57 -8.10
CA LYS A 104 1.87 9.56 -7.18
C LYS A 104 2.86 9.23 -6.06
N ALA A 105 4.14 9.05 -6.39
CA ALA A 105 5.18 8.79 -5.41
C ALA A 105 5.42 9.97 -4.47
N ASP A 106 5.33 11.21 -4.97
CA ASP A 106 5.45 12.43 -4.17
C ASP A 106 4.31 12.55 -3.15
N ALA A 107 3.06 12.33 -3.59
CA ALA A 107 1.91 12.33 -2.70
C ALA A 107 2.04 11.26 -1.60
N PHE A 108 2.43 10.06 -1.97
CA PHE A 108 2.68 8.95 -1.05
C PHE A 108 3.77 9.28 -0.02
N LEU A 109 4.94 9.73 -0.49
CA LEU A 109 6.08 10.06 0.35
C LEU A 109 5.79 11.21 1.32
N LYS A 110 5.09 12.25 0.88
CA LYS A 110 4.70 13.39 1.73
C LYS A 110 3.84 12.94 2.92
N VAL A 111 2.87 12.07 2.68
CA VAL A 111 2.03 11.54 3.75
C VAL A 111 2.86 10.65 4.68
N TYR A 112 3.64 9.72 4.12
CA TYR A 112 4.47 8.83 4.94
C TYR A 112 5.45 9.62 5.83
N ALA A 113 6.21 10.56 5.27
CA ALA A 113 7.18 11.37 6.00
C ALA A 113 6.54 12.18 7.13
N LYS A 114 5.38 12.78 6.87
CA LYS A 114 4.61 13.52 7.87
C LYS A 114 4.17 12.63 9.02
N GLU A 115 3.58 11.49 8.71
CA GLU A 115 2.97 10.61 9.71
C GLU A 115 4.02 9.87 10.56
N ILE A 116 5.13 9.46 9.97
CA ILE A 116 6.23 8.86 10.74
C ILE A 116 6.99 9.89 11.58
N GLY A 117 6.96 11.16 11.17
CA GLY A 117 7.67 12.25 11.84
C GLY A 117 9.16 12.28 11.52
N LEU A 118 9.56 11.77 10.36
CA LEU A 118 10.93 11.86 9.84
C LEU A 118 11.04 12.91 8.73
N ARG A 119 12.26 13.43 8.52
CA ARG A 119 12.55 14.34 7.42
C ARG A 119 12.23 13.63 6.08
N ASN A 120 11.52 14.32 5.19
CA ASN A 120 11.43 13.91 3.79
C ASN A 120 12.79 14.18 3.12
N ALA A 121 13.56 13.12 2.86
CA ALA A 121 14.90 13.20 2.28
C ALA A 121 14.86 13.32 0.75
N GLY A 122 13.69 13.16 0.14
CA GLY A 122 13.48 13.45 -1.28
C GLY A 122 12.87 12.32 -2.06
N LEU A 123 12.53 12.65 -3.30
CA LEU A 123 11.99 11.76 -4.31
C LEU A 123 13.02 11.63 -5.43
N LEU A 124 13.41 10.42 -5.76
CA LEU A 124 14.46 10.16 -6.77
C LEU A 124 13.91 9.25 -7.88
N ALA A 125 14.33 9.55 -9.12
CA ALA A 125 14.12 8.59 -10.19
C ALA A 125 14.93 7.31 -9.93
N ASP A 126 14.42 6.16 -10.35
CA ASP A 126 15.10 4.85 -10.20
C ASP A 126 16.53 4.85 -10.76
N THR A 127 16.79 5.65 -11.82
CA THR A 127 18.10 5.83 -12.42
C THR A 127 19.08 6.62 -11.56
N GLN A 128 18.61 7.33 -10.55
CA GLN A 128 19.44 8.09 -9.60
C GLN A 128 19.88 7.24 -8.40
N SER A 129 19.46 6.00 -8.33
CA SER A 129 19.96 5.06 -7.33
C SER A 129 21.46 4.76 -7.56
N ARG A 130 22.17 4.39 -6.50
CA ARG A 130 23.57 3.95 -6.60
C ARG A 130 23.77 2.73 -7.51
N PHE A 131 22.70 2.02 -7.81
CA PHE A 131 22.70 0.86 -8.71
C PHE A 131 22.38 1.23 -10.17
N GLY A 132 22.13 2.53 -10.46
CA GLY A 132 21.78 3.03 -11.79
C GLY A 132 20.42 2.60 -12.32
N ARG A 133 19.80 1.58 -11.71
CA ARG A 133 18.49 1.05 -12.10
C ARG A 133 17.92 0.20 -10.98
N LEU A 134 16.61 0.36 -10.70
CA LEU A 134 15.90 -0.45 -9.73
C LEU A 134 14.86 -1.33 -10.44
N GLY A 135 15.16 -2.64 -10.57
CA GLY A 135 14.32 -3.59 -11.28
C GLY A 135 12.89 -3.64 -10.76
N ILE A 136 12.71 -3.66 -9.44
CA ILE A 136 11.37 -3.71 -8.83
C ILE A 136 10.51 -2.48 -9.21
N VAL A 137 11.11 -1.33 -9.45
CA VAL A 137 10.41 -0.10 -9.85
C VAL A 137 10.14 -0.08 -11.35
N ARG A 138 11.11 -0.57 -12.15
CA ARG A 138 11.08 -0.44 -13.61
C ARG A 138 10.41 -1.58 -14.34
N ASP A 139 10.55 -2.82 -13.82
CA ASP A 139 10.20 -4.04 -14.53
C ASP A 139 8.87 -4.65 -14.05
N THR A 140 8.25 -4.04 -13.04
CA THR A 140 6.90 -4.44 -12.60
C THR A 140 5.82 -3.66 -13.34
N LYS A 141 4.70 -4.32 -13.59
CA LYS A 141 3.47 -3.67 -14.10
C LYS A 141 2.88 -2.77 -13.02
N GLY A 142 2.21 -1.71 -13.49
CA GLY A 142 1.55 -0.75 -12.62
C GLY A 142 2.50 0.32 -12.07
N TRP A 143 2.03 1.06 -11.07
CA TRP A 143 2.77 2.14 -10.43
C TRP A 143 3.65 1.60 -9.31
N ALA A 144 4.95 1.43 -9.57
CA ALA A 144 5.87 0.82 -8.63
C ALA A 144 6.75 1.86 -7.91
N PHE A 145 6.84 1.73 -6.60
CA PHE A 145 7.63 2.60 -5.72
C PHE A 145 8.50 1.77 -4.78
N LEU A 146 9.73 2.25 -4.54
CA LEU A 146 10.58 1.73 -3.50
C LEU A 146 10.69 2.80 -2.41
N LEU A 147 10.18 2.48 -1.22
CA LEU A 147 10.20 3.35 -0.06
C LEU A 147 11.36 2.97 0.86
N GLU A 148 12.30 3.90 1.03
CA GLU A 148 13.25 3.88 2.13
C GLU A 148 12.56 4.47 3.36
N MET A 149 12.12 3.62 4.27
CA MET A 149 11.29 4.00 5.41
C MET A 149 12.01 4.92 6.40
N GLY A 150 13.32 4.91 6.40
CA GLY A 150 14.23 5.66 7.24
C GLY A 150 15.61 5.00 7.22
N SER A 151 16.61 5.57 7.91
CA SER A 151 17.92 4.95 8.05
C SER A 151 17.86 3.74 8.97
N ILE A 152 18.47 2.63 8.54
CA ILE A 152 18.57 1.42 9.37
C ILE A 152 19.38 1.66 10.65
N ASN A 153 20.31 2.62 10.65
CA ASN A 153 21.17 2.91 11.80
C ASN A 153 20.62 4.05 12.69
N ASN A 154 19.99 5.06 12.10
CA ASN A 154 19.65 6.28 12.81
C ASN A 154 18.16 6.43 13.10
N ASP A 155 17.28 5.83 12.27
CA ASP A 155 15.83 6.01 12.35
C ASP A 155 15.08 4.71 12.73
N VAL A 156 15.78 3.59 12.90
CA VAL A 156 15.17 2.25 13.05
C VAL A 156 14.13 2.17 14.17
N GLU A 157 14.37 2.80 15.33
CA GLU A 157 13.42 2.77 16.43
C GLU A 157 12.14 3.55 16.10
N THR A 158 12.26 4.67 15.38
CA THR A 158 11.11 5.43 14.88
C THR A 158 10.34 4.63 13.83
N VAL A 159 11.07 3.97 12.91
CA VAL A 159 10.47 3.12 11.87
C VAL A 159 9.71 1.95 12.51
N LYS A 160 10.27 1.27 13.50
CA LYS A 160 9.60 0.17 14.23
C LYS A 160 8.37 0.65 14.98
N ALA A 161 8.44 1.81 15.63
CA ALA A 161 7.37 2.34 16.46
C ALA A 161 6.20 2.94 15.67
N LYS A 162 6.47 3.62 14.56
CA LYS A 162 5.50 4.44 13.83
C LYS A 162 5.34 4.07 12.35
N GLY A 163 6.30 3.36 11.77
CA GLY A 163 6.36 3.11 10.32
C GLY A 163 5.13 2.38 9.78
N GLY A 164 4.56 1.46 10.56
CA GLY A 164 3.36 0.71 10.15
C GLY A 164 2.12 1.60 10.01
N GLU A 165 1.80 2.41 11.01
CA GLU A 165 0.63 3.32 10.95
C GLU A 165 0.83 4.42 9.90
N ALA A 166 2.04 4.96 9.78
CA ALA A 166 2.38 5.93 8.74
C ALA A 166 2.19 5.33 7.34
N LEU A 167 2.61 4.08 7.16
CA LEU A 167 2.46 3.36 5.90
C LEU A 167 0.98 3.14 5.55
N ILE A 168 0.13 2.73 6.49
CA ILE A 168 -1.31 2.58 6.26
C ILE A 168 -1.92 3.87 5.71
N LYS A 169 -1.62 5.01 6.31
CA LYS A 169 -2.15 6.31 5.86
C LYS A 169 -1.64 6.69 4.47
N ALA A 170 -0.36 6.47 4.21
CA ALA A 170 0.23 6.74 2.90
C ALA A 170 -0.35 5.83 1.81
N LEU A 171 -0.57 4.53 2.10
CA LEU A 171 -1.20 3.59 1.18
C LEU A 171 -2.66 3.97 0.86
N LYS A 172 -3.42 4.45 1.84
CA LYS A 172 -4.77 4.98 1.59
C LYS A 172 -4.76 6.12 0.58
N THR A 173 -3.80 7.02 0.69
CA THR A 173 -3.65 8.14 -0.27
C THR A 173 -3.40 7.64 -1.69
N LEU A 174 -2.59 6.59 -1.89
CA LEU A 174 -2.33 6.01 -3.21
C LEU A 174 -3.59 5.46 -3.87
N VAL A 175 -4.43 4.79 -3.11
CA VAL A 175 -5.63 4.11 -3.64
C VAL A 175 -6.90 4.97 -3.54
N GLY A 176 -6.77 6.21 -3.08
CA GLY A 176 -7.90 7.15 -2.97
C GLY A 176 -8.87 6.82 -1.85
N VAL A 177 -8.45 6.10 -0.81
CA VAL A 177 -9.26 5.81 0.38
C VAL A 177 -9.17 6.99 1.35
N SER A 178 -10.32 7.56 1.70
CA SER A 178 -10.42 8.68 2.64
C SER A 178 -10.64 8.18 4.08
N ASP A 179 -9.98 8.83 5.06
CA ASP A 179 -10.31 8.66 6.48
C ASP A 179 -11.48 9.56 6.94
N ALA A 180 -12.04 10.36 6.02
CA ALA A 180 -13.16 11.21 6.35
C ALA A 180 -14.36 10.35 6.76
N PRO A 181 -14.97 10.59 7.92
CA PRO A 181 -16.21 9.91 8.28
C PRO A 181 -17.27 10.22 7.25
N VAL A 182 -18.01 9.20 6.80
CA VAL A 182 -19.20 9.40 5.96
C VAL A 182 -20.12 10.34 6.74
N ALA A 183 -20.55 11.44 6.12
CA ALA A 183 -21.45 12.39 6.77
C ALA A 183 -22.66 11.66 7.37
N ALA A 184 -23.13 12.10 8.55
CA ALA A 184 -24.16 11.40 9.33
C ALA A 184 -25.45 11.07 8.56
N ASN A 185 -25.72 11.80 7.49
CA ASN A 185 -26.88 11.68 6.58
C ASN A 185 -26.53 10.99 5.24
N GLN A 186 -25.31 10.51 5.05
CA GLN A 186 -24.88 9.84 3.83
C GLN A 186 -24.87 8.33 4.03
N LEU A 187 -25.45 7.58 3.10
CA LEU A 187 -25.50 6.12 3.19
C LEU A 187 -24.12 5.49 3.00
N PHE A 188 -23.41 5.95 1.96
CA PHE A 188 -22.03 5.59 1.61
C PHE A 188 -21.36 6.81 0.98
N ALA A 189 -20.04 6.88 1.04
CA ALA A 189 -19.27 8.05 0.59
C ALA A 189 -19.43 8.36 -0.92
N ASP A 190 -19.74 7.35 -1.72
CA ASP A 190 -19.93 7.43 -3.18
C ASP A 190 -21.41 7.37 -3.61
N VAL A 191 -22.38 7.44 -2.67
CA VAL A 191 -23.81 7.39 -2.96
C VAL A 191 -24.46 8.70 -2.53
N ALA A 192 -24.58 9.64 -3.45
CA ALA A 192 -25.31 10.88 -3.23
C ALA A 192 -26.81 10.60 -3.06
N ALA A 193 -27.52 11.46 -2.30
CA ALA A 193 -28.98 11.34 -2.14
C ALA A 193 -29.76 11.48 -3.47
N THR A 194 -29.13 12.04 -4.49
CA THR A 194 -29.65 12.17 -5.85
C THR A 194 -29.31 11.01 -6.77
N HIS A 195 -28.57 9.99 -6.26
CA HIS A 195 -28.18 8.84 -7.08
C HIS A 195 -29.42 8.04 -7.50
N PRO A 196 -29.53 7.58 -8.78
CA PRO A 196 -30.70 6.82 -9.24
C PRO A 196 -31.04 5.60 -8.37
N ASP A 197 -30.02 4.90 -7.86
CA ASP A 197 -30.18 3.71 -7.04
C ASP A 197 -30.20 4.00 -5.52
N PHE A 198 -30.31 5.25 -5.10
CA PHE A 198 -30.24 5.65 -3.68
C PHE A 198 -31.16 4.84 -2.78
N GLU A 199 -32.44 4.70 -3.13
CA GLU A 199 -33.43 3.97 -2.33
C GLU A 199 -33.12 2.46 -2.27
N ALA A 200 -32.64 1.86 -3.37
CA ALA A 200 -32.22 0.45 -3.38
C ALA A 200 -30.99 0.22 -2.49
N VAL A 201 -30.04 1.16 -2.53
CA VAL A 201 -28.83 1.14 -1.69
C VAL A 201 -29.20 1.31 -0.21
N LYS A 202 -30.12 2.22 0.10
CA LYS A 202 -30.63 2.45 1.45
C LYS A 202 -31.28 1.17 2.00
N TRP A 203 -32.20 0.59 1.25
CA TRP A 203 -32.82 -0.68 1.60
C TRP A 203 -31.79 -1.79 1.86
N ALA A 204 -30.80 -1.96 0.96
CA ALA A 204 -29.77 -2.99 1.09
C ALA A 204 -28.88 -2.79 2.33
N LYS A 205 -28.59 -1.54 2.70
CA LYS A 205 -27.85 -1.20 3.91
C LYS A 205 -28.68 -1.50 5.17
N GLU A 206 -29.94 -1.07 5.21
CA GLU A 206 -30.86 -1.32 6.33
C GLU A 206 -31.12 -2.81 6.57
N LYS A 207 -31.17 -3.59 5.51
CA LYS A 207 -31.29 -5.07 5.57
C LYS A 207 -29.98 -5.78 5.84
N GLY A 208 -28.85 -5.07 5.97
CA GLY A 208 -27.54 -5.69 6.18
C GLY A 208 -26.99 -6.49 4.99
N VAL A 209 -27.64 -6.41 3.82
CA VAL A 209 -27.20 -7.05 2.57
C VAL A 209 -25.94 -6.38 2.04
N ALA A 210 -25.92 -5.05 2.02
CA ALA A 210 -24.78 -4.25 1.58
C ALA A 210 -24.10 -3.58 2.76
N ALA A 211 -22.86 -4.00 3.04
CA ALA A 211 -22.03 -3.39 4.09
C ALA A 211 -21.10 -2.29 3.55
N GLY A 212 -20.92 -2.21 2.22
CA GLY A 212 -19.96 -1.32 1.58
C GLY A 212 -18.52 -1.79 1.74
N TYR A 213 -17.62 -0.91 1.36
CA TYR A 213 -16.18 -1.05 1.59
C TYR A 213 -15.79 -0.41 2.92
N PRO A 214 -14.65 -0.79 3.51
CA PRO A 214 -14.15 -0.20 4.76
C PRO A 214 -13.86 1.31 4.66
N ASP A 215 -13.68 1.84 3.44
CA ASP A 215 -13.51 3.28 3.16
C ASP A 215 -14.83 4.06 3.16
N GLY A 216 -15.94 3.40 3.48
CA GLY A 216 -17.27 3.99 3.52
C GLY A 216 -17.99 4.06 2.18
N ARG A 217 -17.38 3.61 1.06
CA ARG A 217 -18.02 3.54 -0.25
C ARG A 217 -18.82 2.24 -0.43
N LEU A 218 -19.78 2.25 -1.33
CA LEU A 218 -20.47 1.05 -1.81
C LEU A 218 -19.84 0.50 -3.10
N GLY A 219 -19.29 1.36 -3.95
CA GLY A 219 -18.89 1.04 -5.32
C GLY A 219 -20.12 0.92 -6.24
N VAL A 220 -21.08 1.83 -6.09
CA VAL A 220 -22.39 1.75 -6.76
C VAL A 220 -22.28 1.75 -8.28
N ASP A 221 -21.32 2.50 -8.84
CA ASP A 221 -21.04 2.59 -10.28
C ASP A 221 -19.94 1.62 -10.75
N GLU A 222 -19.42 0.77 -9.86
CA GLU A 222 -18.39 -0.19 -10.21
C GLU A 222 -18.98 -1.43 -10.90
N PRO A 223 -18.29 -2.02 -11.91
CA PRO A 223 -18.72 -3.27 -12.51
C PRO A 223 -18.88 -4.39 -11.48
N LEU A 224 -20.07 -4.98 -11.40
CA LEU A 224 -20.37 -6.02 -10.43
C LEU A 224 -19.77 -7.37 -10.88
N LYS A 225 -18.80 -7.88 -10.12
CA LYS A 225 -18.25 -9.23 -10.36
C LYS A 225 -19.27 -10.29 -9.91
N VAL A 226 -19.42 -11.36 -10.70
CA VAL A 226 -20.36 -12.46 -10.43
C VAL A 226 -20.21 -13.02 -9.01
N GLY A 227 -18.98 -13.22 -8.52
CA GLY A 227 -18.74 -13.70 -7.16
C GLY A 227 -19.26 -12.76 -6.07
N ARG A 228 -19.18 -11.45 -6.29
CA ARG A 228 -19.73 -10.44 -5.37
C ARG A 228 -21.26 -10.45 -5.38
N PHE A 229 -21.85 -10.58 -6.56
CA PHE A 229 -23.31 -10.73 -6.71
C PHE A 229 -23.83 -11.97 -5.96
N LEU A 230 -23.20 -13.12 -6.16
CA LEU A 230 -23.56 -14.36 -5.46
C LEU A 230 -23.39 -14.24 -3.94
N SER A 231 -22.39 -13.49 -3.47
CA SER A 231 -22.22 -13.23 -2.04
C SER A 231 -23.35 -12.36 -1.46
N PHE A 232 -23.85 -11.39 -2.22
CA PHE A 232 -25.01 -10.61 -1.82
C PHE A 232 -26.28 -11.45 -1.76
N LEU A 233 -26.53 -12.30 -2.77
CA LEU A 233 -27.67 -13.20 -2.80
C LEU A 233 -27.66 -14.17 -1.61
N LYS A 234 -26.50 -14.77 -1.30
CA LYS A 234 -26.35 -15.65 -0.14
C LYS A 234 -26.63 -14.93 1.18
N LYS A 235 -26.17 -13.70 1.32
CA LYS A 235 -26.47 -12.88 2.50
C LYS A 235 -27.97 -12.60 2.64
N TYR A 236 -28.62 -12.24 1.54
CA TYR A 236 -30.06 -11.98 1.51
C TYR A 236 -30.86 -13.22 1.89
N ASP A 237 -30.54 -14.39 1.34
CA ASP A 237 -31.19 -15.68 1.70
C ASP A 237 -31.06 -16.00 3.20
N ASN A 238 -29.87 -15.77 3.79
CA ASN A 238 -29.64 -15.99 5.21
C ASN A 238 -30.44 -15.02 6.13
N LEU A 239 -30.81 -13.84 5.64
CA LEU A 239 -31.60 -12.85 6.38
C LEU A 239 -33.12 -13.09 6.24
N SER A 240 -33.52 -13.89 5.26
CA SER A 240 -34.93 -14.21 4.94
C SER A 240 -35.42 -15.51 5.61
N ARG A 241 -34.55 -16.18 6.31
CA ARG A 241 -34.82 -17.39 7.12
C ARG A 241 -34.86 -17.04 8.61
#